data_09c45e43e9e0b3a1cce0124e8ca1fcf8
#
_entry.id   09c45e43e9e0b3a1cce0124e8ca1fcf8
#
_cell.length_a   1.000
_cell.length_b   1.000
_cell.length_c   1.000
_cell.angle_alpha   90.00
_cell.angle_beta   90.00
_cell.angle_gamma   90.00
#
_symmetry.space_group_name_H-M   'P 1'
#
loop_
_entity.id
_entity.type
_entity.pdbx_description
1 polymer ?
#
loop_
_entity_poly.entity_id
_entity_poly.type
_entity_poly.pdbx_seq_one_letter_code
_entity_poly.pdbx_strand_id
1 'polypeptide(L)'
;ENEAILFIMISADNANSWKKYPLFDEEYVIGKDKDCDIVFNHPAVSHHHARVYKRGHQFFVEDLNSTNGVFVNGVAVRGTKEIHEKDTIQIGLQLIVFSCETLICKTETEGIQLTMCDLVKKVDGGKKTILSDVNCTIESNEFVAIVGGSGAGKSTLLKTLGGYDKFYEGDVFYNGISLKRHYNVLKNIIGYVPQEDIVFENLTL
;
A
#
# COMPACT_ATOMS: atom_id res chain seq x y z
N GLU A 1 32.07 -11.20 4.43
CA GLU A 1 30.95 -11.11 3.46
C GLU A 1 29.71 -10.74 4.24
N ASN A 2 29.34 -9.46 4.20
CA ASN A 2 28.16 -8.97 4.91
C ASN A 2 26.93 -9.18 4.03
N GLU A 3 26.03 -10.05 4.46
CA GLU A 3 24.74 -10.28 3.83
C GLU A 3 23.76 -9.19 4.28
N ALA A 4 23.12 -8.52 3.31
CA ALA A 4 22.03 -7.61 3.62
C ALA A 4 20.76 -8.43 3.91
N ILE A 5 20.14 -8.19 5.06
CA ILE A 5 18.91 -8.86 5.49
C ILE A 5 17.78 -7.83 5.46
N LEU A 6 16.73 -8.12 4.70
CA LEU A 6 15.49 -7.34 4.75
C LEU A 6 14.55 -7.97 5.78
N PHE A 7 14.17 -7.20 6.81
CA PHE A 7 13.12 -7.58 7.72
C PHE A 7 11.82 -6.89 7.29
N ILE A 8 10.85 -7.66 6.81
CA ILE A 8 9.48 -7.20 6.67
C ILE A 8 8.72 -7.82 7.83
N MET A 9 8.48 -7.03 8.89
CA MET A 9 7.63 -7.49 9.99
C MET A 9 6.17 -7.32 9.61
N ILE A 10 5.48 -8.43 9.53
CA ILE A 10 4.07 -8.53 9.19
C ILE A 10 3.40 -9.37 10.28
N SER A 11 2.51 -8.76 11.08
CA SER A 11 1.83 -9.51 12.16
C SER A 11 0.56 -10.18 11.65
N ALA A 12 0.28 -11.39 12.15
CA ALA A 12 -0.83 -12.21 11.71
C ALA A 12 -1.92 -12.38 12.77
N ASP A 13 -3.16 -12.25 12.34
CA ASP A 13 -4.25 -13.10 12.82
C ASP A 13 -5.30 -13.30 11.72
N ASN A 14 -5.75 -14.54 11.59
CA ASN A 14 -6.58 -15.04 10.51
C ASN A 14 -8.06 -14.70 10.71
N ALA A 15 -8.62 -13.80 9.91
CA ALA A 15 -10.01 -13.90 9.50
C ALA A 15 -10.24 -13.12 8.20
N ASN A 16 -10.38 -13.84 7.10
CA ASN A 16 -10.89 -13.31 5.83
C ASN A 16 -12.34 -12.86 5.97
N SER A 17 -12.62 -11.79 6.70
CA SER A 17 -13.98 -11.28 6.86
C SER A 17 -14.21 -10.06 5.99
N TRP A 18 -14.90 -10.26 4.89
CA TRP A 18 -15.47 -9.17 4.13
C TRP A 18 -16.63 -8.58 4.93
N LYS A 19 -16.56 -7.30 5.26
CA LYS A 19 -17.69 -6.55 5.84
C LYS A 19 -18.42 -5.79 4.75
N LYS A 20 -19.73 -5.71 4.91
CA LYS A 20 -20.65 -5.02 4.00
C LYS A 20 -21.35 -3.91 4.76
N TYR A 21 -21.36 -2.73 4.19
CA TYR A 21 -22.01 -1.53 4.74
C TYR A 21 -23.02 -1.01 3.71
N PRO A 22 -24.32 -1.36 3.82
CA PRO A 22 -25.35 -0.91 2.89
C PRO A 22 -25.59 0.60 3.03
N LEU A 23 -25.60 1.33 1.92
CA LEU A 23 -25.85 2.77 1.86
C LEU A 23 -27.34 3.04 1.55
N PHE A 24 -28.22 2.81 2.49
CA PHE A 24 -29.66 3.07 2.26
C PHE A 24 -29.95 4.57 2.26
N ASP A 25 -29.94 5.23 3.42
CA ASP A 25 -30.17 6.68 3.59
C ASP A 25 -29.10 7.34 4.47
N GLU A 26 -27.98 6.64 4.70
CA GLU A 26 -26.99 7.02 5.68
C GLU A 26 -25.68 7.48 5.02
N GLU A 27 -24.92 8.21 5.76
CA GLU A 27 -23.52 8.46 5.46
C GLU A 27 -22.65 7.56 6.34
N TYR A 28 -21.49 7.20 5.83
CA TYR A 28 -20.46 6.49 6.58
C TYR A 28 -19.19 7.32 6.62
N VAL A 29 -18.71 7.58 7.83
CA VAL A 29 -17.39 8.15 8.07
C VAL A 29 -16.38 7.02 8.18
N ILE A 30 -15.30 7.14 7.44
CA ILE A 30 -14.22 6.15 7.36
C ILE A 30 -12.95 6.78 7.93
N GLY A 31 -12.32 6.11 8.88
CA GLY A 31 -11.12 6.65 9.50
C GLY A 31 -10.45 5.69 10.46
N LYS A 32 -9.49 6.22 11.22
CA LYS A 32 -8.75 5.47 12.23
C LYS A 32 -9.41 5.52 13.61
N ASP A 33 -10.18 6.57 13.88
CA ASP A 33 -10.80 6.75 15.19
C ASP A 33 -11.96 5.78 15.41
N LYS A 34 -12.17 5.44 16.66
CA LYS A 34 -13.21 4.46 17.06
C LYS A 34 -14.63 4.98 16.92
N ASP A 35 -14.80 6.28 16.75
CA ASP A 35 -16.08 6.94 16.48
C ASP A 35 -16.46 6.95 14.99
N CYS A 36 -15.56 6.50 14.12
CA CYS A 36 -15.88 6.28 12.71
C CYS A 36 -16.76 5.03 12.53
N ASP A 37 -17.64 5.06 11.53
CA ASP A 37 -18.51 3.94 11.19
C ASP A 37 -17.72 2.77 10.60
N ILE A 38 -16.69 3.09 9.81
CA ILE A 38 -15.76 2.11 9.24
C ILE A 38 -14.36 2.45 9.76
N VAL A 39 -13.86 1.61 10.66
CA VAL A 39 -12.57 1.83 11.32
C VAL A 39 -11.48 1.02 10.63
N PHE A 40 -10.43 1.71 10.19
CA PHE A 40 -9.19 1.09 9.71
C PHE A 40 -8.02 1.54 10.59
N ASN A 41 -7.60 0.72 11.52
CA ASN A 41 -6.50 1.01 12.42
C ASN A 41 -5.14 0.86 11.72
N HIS A 42 -4.82 1.78 10.83
CA HIS A 42 -3.59 1.76 10.04
C HIS A 42 -2.91 3.14 10.02
N PRO A 43 -1.57 3.24 10.12
CA PRO A 43 -0.85 4.52 10.12
C PRO A 43 -1.09 5.41 8.89
N ALA A 44 -1.42 4.82 7.74
CA ALA A 44 -1.72 5.55 6.51
C ALA A 44 -3.16 6.10 6.45
N VAL A 45 -3.99 5.82 7.45
CA VAL A 45 -5.38 6.29 7.54
C VAL A 45 -5.45 7.44 8.55
N SER A 46 -6.05 8.56 8.18
CA SER A 46 -6.28 9.70 9.07
C SER A 46 -7.38 9.39 10.10
N HIS A 47 -7.47 10.15 11.18
CA HIS A 47 -8.48 10.01 12.22
C HIS A 47 -9.89 9.93 11.62
N HIS A 48 -10.29 10.96 10.88
CA HIS A 48 -11.43 10.98 9.98
C HIS A 48 -10.86 11.18 8.58
N HIS A 49 -10.95 10.16 7.72
CA HIS A 49 -10.23 10.14 6.45
C HIS A 49 -11.15 10.49 5.28
N ALA A 50 -12.28 9.85 5.22
CA ALA A 50 -13.25 10.01 4.15
C ALA A 50 -14.68 9.90 4.65
N ARG A 51 -15.62 10.41 3.85
CA ARG A 51 -17.04 10.21 4.05
C ARG A 51 -17.64 9.67 2.77
N VAL A 52 -18.50 8.64 2.87
CA VAL A 52 -19.30 8.14 1.76
C VAL A 52 -20.76 8.35 2.11
N TYR A 53 -21.52 8.92 1.18
CA TYR A 53 -22.90 9.27 1.42
C TYR A 53 -23.75 9.21 0.15
N LYS A 54 -25.09 9.15 0.34
CA LYS A 54 -26.10 9.13 -0.70
C LYS A 54 -26.80 10.49 -0.80
N ARG A 55 -27.06 10.97 -2.02
CA ARG A 55 -27.94 12.10 -2.31
C ARG A 55 -28.91 11.72 -3.43
N GLY A 56 -30.16 11.55 -3.11
CA GLY A 56 -31.15 11.02 -4.05
C GLY A 56 -30.78 9.61 -4.51
N HIS A 57 -30.49 9.45 -5.79
CA HIS A 57 -30.06 8.17 -6.36
C HIS A 57 -28.54 8.10 -6.65
N GLN A 58 -27.78 9.13 -6.25
CA GLN A 58 -26.35 9.21 -6.51
C GLN A 58 -25.57 8.98 -5.21
N PHE A 59 -24.38 8.39 -5.36
CA PHE A 59 -23.47 8.10 -4.27
C PHE A 59 -22.18 8.90 -4.44
N PHE A 60 -21.64 9.37 -3.34
CA PHE A 60 -20.47 10.24 -3.33
C PHE A 60 -19.47 9.77 -2.29
N VAL A 61 -18.20 9.97 -2.62
CA VAL A 61 -17.11 9.92 -1.66
C VAL A 61 -16.47 11.30 -1.54
N GLU A 62 -16.16 11.69 -0.32
CA GLU A 62 -15.53 12.96 0.01
C GLU A 62 -14.26 12.71 0.82
N ASP A 63 -13.18 13.38 0.44
CA ASP A 63 -11.95 13.40 1.22
C ASP A 63 -12.05 14.45 2.32
N LEU A 64 -11.96 14.04 3.58
CA LEU A 64 -12.03 14.91 4.75
C LEU A 64 -10.67 15.54 5.09
N ASN A 65 -9.95 16.02 4.08
CA ASN A 65 -8.59 16.57 4.18
C ASN A 65 -7.60 15.56 4.76
N SER A 66 -7.67 14.34 4.31
CA SER A 66 -6.81 13.28 4.77
C SER A 66 -5.33 13.49 4.37
N THR A 67 -4.41 12.94 5.15
CA THR A 67 -2.97 13.09 4.92
C THR A 67 -2.51 12.43 3.62
N ASN A 68 -3.08 11.27 3.29
CA ASN A 68 -2.65 10.46 2.15
C ASN A 68 -3.63 10.48 0.97
N GLY A 69 -4.77 11.15 1.13
CA GLY A 69 -5.77 11.27 0.10
C GLY A 69 -6.68 10.05 -0.08
N VAL A 70 -7.80 10.28 -0.75
CA VAL A 70 -8.76 9.27 -1.20
C VAL A 70 -8.60 9.09 -2.70
N PHE A 71 -8.67 7.86 -3.19
CA PHE A 71 -8.59 7.58 -4.62
C PHE A 71 -9.79 6.74 -5.06
N VAL A 72 -10.33 7.07 -6.22
CA VAL A 72 -11.38 6.27 -6.87
C VAL A 72 -10.85 5.79 -8.20
N ASN A 73 -10.78 4.46 -8.37
CA ASN A 73 -10.17 3.81 -9.54
C ASN A 73 -8.74 4.32 -9.83
N GLY A 74 -7.95 4.54 -8.77
CA GLY A 74 -6.58 5.05 -8.85
C GLY A 74 -6.46 6.55 -9.14
N VAL A 75 -7.56 7.29 -9.25
CA VAL A 75 -7.57 8.76 -9.46
C VAL A 75 -7.87 9.46 -8.14
N ALA A 76 -7.00 10.40 -7.75
CA ALA A 76 -7.17 11.16 -6.52
C ALA A 76 -8.48 11.97 -6.53
N VAL A 77 -9.21 11.89 -5.44
CA VAL A 77 -10.40 12.70 -5.17
C VAL A 77 -9.97 14.07 -4.66
N ARG A 78 -10.52 15.12 -5.25
CA ARG A 78 -10.34 16.50 -4.78
C ARG A 78 -11.68 17.01 -4.26
N GLY A 79 -11.84 17.01 -2.94
CA GLY A 79 -13.13 17.29 -2.31
C GLY A 79 -14.09 16.12 -2.45
N THR A 80 -15.09 16.24 -3.29
CA THR A 80 -16.14 15.21 -3.48
C THR A 80 -16.09 14.62 -4.88
N LYS A 81 -16.35 13.33 -4.99
CA LYS A 81 -16.48 12.59 -6.26
C LYS A 81 -17.67 11.66 -6.23
N GLU A 82 -18.46 11.64 -7.30
CA GLU A 82 -19.49 10.65 -7.53
C GLU A 82 -18.86 9.27 -7.75
N ILE A 83 -19.45 8.25 -7.14
CA ILE A 83 -19.06 6.85 -7.28
C ILE A 83 -20.17 6.05 -7.94
N HIS A 84 -19.76 5.10 -8.76
CA HIS A 84 -20.63 4.26 -9.56
C HIS A 84 -20.40 2.78 -9.25
N GLU A 85 -21.32 1.96 -9.74
CA GLU A 85 -21.23 0.50 -9.60
C GLU A 85 -19.85 -0.04 -10.03
N LYS A 86 -19.25 -0.87 -9.17
CA LYS A 86 -17.92 -1.47 -9.31
C LYS A 86 -16.75 -0.51 -9.14
N ASP A 87 -16.98 0.74 -8.76
CA ASP A 87 -15.88 1.62 -8.40
C ASP A 87 -15.12 1.11 -7.17
N THR A 88 -13.81 1.32 -7.22
CA THR A 88 -12.92 0.97 -6.11
C THR A 88 -12.45 2.23 -5.43
N ILE A 89 -12.75 2.37 -4.14
CA ILE A 89 -12.28 3.47 -3.29
C ILE A 89 -11.07 2.98 -2.52
N GLN A 90 -9.96 3.70 -2.64
CA GLN A 90 -8.74 3.40 -1.89
C GLN A 90 -8.50 4.44 -0.80
N ILE A 91 -8.28 3.96 0.42
CA ILE A 91 -7.96 4.75 1.62
C ILE A 91 -6.74 4.12 2.29
N GLY A 92 -5.59 4.78 2.17
CA GLY A 92 -4.33 4.16 2.59
C GLY A 92 -4.08 2.87 1.82
N LEU A 93 -3.99 1.74 2.51
CA LEU A 93 -3.85 0.39 1.91
C LEU A 93 -5.18 -0.35 1.77
N GLN A 94 -6.26 0.26 2.21
CA GLN A 94 -7.57 -0.39 2.17
C GLN A 94 -8.24 -0.13 0.84
N LEU A 95 -8.78 -1.20 0.26
CA LEU A 95 -9.61 -1.15 -0.93
C LEU A 95 -11.06 -1.46 -0.55
N ILE A 96 -11.94 -0.54 -0.90
CA ILE A 96 -13.38 -0.66 -0.69
C ILE A 96 -14.02 -0.73 -2.06
N VAL A 97 -14.80 -1.75 -2.32
CA VAL A 97 -15.57 -1.88 -3.56
C VAL A 97 -16.99 -1.38 -3.31
N PHE A 98 -17.47 -0.48 -4.15
CA PHE A 98 -18.87 -0.08 -4.16
C PHE A 98 -19.65 -0.97 -5.13
N SER A 99 -20.65 -1.68 -4.64
CA SER A 99 -21.49 -2.55 -5.46
C SER A 99 -22.85 -2.77 -4.82
N CYS A 100 -23.91 -2.72 -5.62
CA CYS A 100 -25.29 -2.89 -5.18
C CYS A 100 -25.65 -1.99 -3.99
N GLU A 101 -25.36 -0.70 -4.11
CA GLU A 101 -25.57 0.31 -3.05
C GLU A 101 -24.90 -0.07 -1.70
N THR A 102 -23.81 -0.81 -1.75
CA THR A 102 -23.12 -1.34 -0.58
C THR A 102 -21.63 -1.09 -0.71
N LEU A 103 -21.01 -0.65 0.38
CA LEU A 103 -19.55 -0.66 0.50
C LEU A 103 -19.10 -2.03 0.98
N ILE A 104 -18.21 -2.66 0.24
CA ILE A 104 -17.66 -3.97 0.56
C ILE A 104 -16.17 -3.78 0.81
N CYS A 105 -15.72 -4.00 2.02
CA CYS A 105 -14.32 -3.90 2.37
C CYS A 105 -13.85 -5.15 3.13
N LYS A 106 -12.58 -5.45 2.97
CA LYS A 106 -11.89 -6.41 3.81
C LYS A 106 -11.46 -5.66 5.08
N THR A 107 -12.07 -5.97 6.21
CA THR A 107 -11.62 -5.44 7.49
C THR A 107 -10.48 -6.32 7.99
N GLU A 108 -9.38 -5.63 8.30
CA GLU A 108 -8.15 -6.23 8.80
C GLU A 108 -7.44 -7.12 7.77
N THR A 109 -6.70 -6.50 6.88
CA THR A 109 -5.52 -7.15 6.35
C THR A 109 -4.45 -7.04 7.45
N GLU A 110 -4.47 -7.99 8.36
CA GLU A 110 -3.33 -8.20 9.22
C GLU A 110 -2.21 -8.74 8.34
N GLY A 111 -1.38 -7.82 7.92
CA GLY A 111 -0.24 -8.12 7.11
C GLY A 111 -0.29 -7.54 5.69
N ILE A 112 0.89 -7.48 5.10
CA ILE A 112 1.11 -6.93 3.77
C ILE A 112 1.58 -8.07 2.86
N GLN A 113 0.80 -8.33 1.81
CA GLN A 113 1.25 -9.14 0.69
C GLN A 113 2.08 -8.25 -0.23
N LEU A 114 3.24 -8.72 -0.61
CA LEU A 114 4.13 -8.06 -1.56
C LEU A 114 4.19 -8.86 -2.85
N THR A 115 3.80 -8.27 -3.97
CA THR A 115 3.86 -8.91 -5.29
C THR A 115 4.79 -8.13 -6.20
N MET A 116 5.73 -8.83 -6.81
CA MET A 116 6.62 -8.35 -7.86
C MET A 116 6.15 -8.87 -9.21
N CYS A 117 5.96 -7.97 -10.17
CA CYS A 117 5.51 -8.32 -11.51
C CYS A 117 6.49 -7.79 -12.55
N ASP A 118 7.08 -8.69 -13.32
CA ASP A 118 7.94 -8.42 -14.47
C ASP A 118 9.06 -7.41 -14.17
N LEU A 119 9.68 -7.49 -12.97
CA LEU A 119 10.71 -6.53 -12.59
C LEU A 119 11.98 -6.75 -13.42
N VAL A 120 12.32 -5.73 -14.19
CA VAL A 120 13.59 -5.66 -14.93
C VAL A 120 14.31 -4.38 -14.55
N LYS A 121 15.56 -4.51 -14.14
CA LYS A 121 16.44 -3.37 -13.85
C LYS A 121 17.68 -3.43 -14.69
N LYS A 122 17.88 -2.38 -15.50
CA LYS A 122 19.07 -2.17 -16.32
C LYS A 122 19.85 -0.95 -15.79
N VAL A 123 21.16 -1.03 -15.85
CA VAL A 123 22.10 0.05 -15.49
C VAL A 123 23.06 0.30 -16.64
N ASP A 124 23.93 1.28 -16.50
CA ASP A 124 24.95 1.67 -17.51
C ASP A 124 24.31 1.97 -18.88
N GLY A 125 23.23 2.75 -18.89
CA GLY A 125 22.53 3.09 -20.13
C GLY A 125 21.87 1.88 -20.81
N GLY A 126 21.47 0.88 -20.04
CA GLY A 126 20.81 -0.34 -20.55
C GLY A 126 21.77 -1.48 -20.94
N LYS A 127 23.09 -1.28 -20.77
CA LYS A 127 24.09 -2.29 -21.14
C LYS A 127 24.18 -3.47 -20.18
N LYS A 128 23.81 -3.27 -18.91
CA LYS A 128 23.88 -4.32 -17.89
C LYS A 128 22.51 -4.51 -17.22
N THR A 129 21.99 -5.72 -17.27
CA THR A 129 20.77 -6.12 -16.57
C THR A 129 21.14 -6.65 -15.17
N ILE A 130 20.57 -6.05 -14.13
CA ILE A 130 20.78 -6.45 -12.72
C ILE A 130 19.63 -7.31 -12.23
N LEU A 131 18.38 -6.93 -12.55
CA LEU A 131 17.19 -7.73 -12.32
C LEU A 131 16.62 -8.12 -13.66
N SER A 132 16.29 -9.40 -13.83
CA SER A 132 15.76 -9.94 -15.09
C SER A 132 14.49 -10.71 -14.80
N ASP A 133 13.36 -10.14 -15.18
CA ASP A 133 12.03 -10.76 -15.13
C ASP A 133 11.71 -11.40 -13.77
N VAL A 134 11.85 -10.60 -12.69
CA VAL A 134 11.57 -11.08 -11.34
C VAL A 134 10.07 -11.04 -11.09
N ASN A 135 9.48 -12.22 -10.94
CA ASN A 135 8.09 -12.46 -10.61
C ASN A 135 8.03 -13.28 -9.32
N CYS A 136 7.45 -12.72 -8.28
CA CYS A 136 7.32 -13.38 -6.98
C CYS A 136 6.22 -12.73 -6.14
N THR A 137 5.53 -13.54 -5.35
CA THR A 137 4.62 -13.07 -4.31
C THR A 137 5.15 -13.53 -2.97
N ILE A 138 5.23 -12.59 -2.03
CA ILE A 138 5.52 -12.83 -0.62
C ILE A 138 4.20 -12.60 0.11
N GLU A 139 3.71 -13.63 0.75
CA GLU A 139 2.45 -13.55 1.49
C GLU A 139 2.64 -12.78 2.80
N SER A 140 1.53 -12.33 3.37
CA SER A 140 1.57 -11.68 4.67
C SER A 140 2.13 -12.63 5.73
N ASN A 141 2.93 -12.09 6.65
CA ASN A 141 3.56 -12.82 7.76
C ASN A 141 4.65 -13.82 7.36
N GLU A 142 5.17 -13.71 6.14
CA GLU A 142 6.33 -14.47 5.74
C GLU A 142 7.64 -13.74 6.09
N PHE A 143 8.61 -14.49 6.57
CA PHE A 143 10.00 -14.06 6.66
C PHE A 143 10.75 -14.59 5.44
N VAL A 144 11.27 -13.67 4.62
CA VAL A 144 11.97 -14.02 3.38
C VAL A 144 13.44 -13.62 3.45
N ALA A 145 14.33 -14.59 3.23
CA ALA A 145 15.75 -14.33 3.09
C ALA A 145 16.16 -14.32 1.61
N ILE A 146 16.84 -13.25 1.17
CA ILE A 146 17.40 -13.15 -0.17
C ILE A 146 18.88 -13.55 -0.11
N VAL A 147 19.20 -14.69 -0.70
CA VAL A 147 20.55 -15.25 -0.69
C VAL A 147 21.18 -15.19 -2.09
N GLY A 148 22.45 -14.93 -2.16
CA GLY A 148 23.21 -14.90 -3.41
C GLY A 148 24.59 -14.28 -3.26
N GLY A 149 25.47 -14.55 -4.19
CA GLY A 149 26.85 -14.04 -4.20
C GLY A 149 26.94 -12.50 -4.30
N SER A 150 28.15 -11.98 -4.12
CA SER A 150 28.39 -10.53 -4.32
C SER A 150 28.05 -10.14 -5.75
N GLY A 151 27.34 -9.01 -5.91
CA GLY A 151 26.90 -8.53 -7.23
C GLY A 151 25.66 -9.21 -7.80
N ALA A 152 25.03 -10.16 -7.10
CA ALA A 152 23.81 -10.85 -7.57
C ALA A 152 22.55 -9.98 -7.62
N GLY A 153 22.62 -8.69 -7.28
CA GLY A 153 21.48 -7.77 -7.37
C GLY A 153 20.63 -7.68 -6.10
N LYS A 154 21.00 -8.32 -5.00
CA LYS A 154 20.24 -8.32 -3.72
C LYS A 154 19.88 -6.91 -3.25
N SER A 155 20.89 -6.04 -3.09
CA SER A 155 20.69 -4.65 -2.66
C SER A 155 19.86 -3.82 -3.67
N THR A 156 19.99 -4.12 -4.96
CA THR A 156 19.20 -3.49 -6.02
C THR A 156 17.74 -3.89 -5.87
N LEU A 157 17.46 -5.17 -5.66
CA LEU A 157 16.11 -5.66 -5.43
C LEU A 157 15.50 -5.00 -4.18
N LEU A 158 16.22 -4.99 -3.05
CA LEU A 158 15.75 -4.37 -1.82
C LEU A 158 15.45 -2.87 -1.99
N LYS A 159 16.33 -2.12 -2.68
CA LYS A 159 16.09 -0.71 -2.99
C LYS A 159 14.88 -0.51 -3.89
N THR A 160 14.66 -1.41 -4.85
CA THR A 160 13.47 -1.39 -5.72
C THR A 160 12.20 -1.64 -4.91
N LEU A 161 12.19 -2.65 -4.04
CA LEU A 161 11.06 -2.95 -3.16
C LEU A 161 10.78 -1.81 -2.19
N GLY A 162 11.80 -1.17 -1.65
CA GLY A 162 11.64 -0.01 -0.75
C GLY A 162 11.25 1.29 -1.45
N GLY A 163 11.18 1.30 -2.79
CA GLY A 163 10.87 2.52 -3.56
C GLY A 163 11.99 3.55 -3.62
N TYR A 164 13.20 3.18 -3.17
CA TYR A 164 14.40 4.04 -3.26
C TYR A 164 14.95 4.07 -4.69
N ASP A 165 14.71 3.03 -5.46
CA ASP A 165 15.05 2.99 -6.88
C ASP A 165 13.76 3.04 -7.71
N LYS A 166 13.65 4.08 -8.55
CA LYS A 166 12.44 4.37 -9.34
C LYS A 166 12.57 3.97 -10.81
N PHE A 167 13.77 3.65 -11.25
CA PHE A 167 14.07 3.37 -12.67
C PHE A 167 14.15 1.88 -12.94
N TYR A 168 12.98 1.24 -13.06
CA TYR A 168 12.83 -0.17 -13.41
C TYR A 168 11.57 -0.41 -14.26
N GLU A 169 11.56 -1.50 -15.03
CA GLU A 169 10.37 -1.98 -15.75
C GLU A 169 9.57 -2.91 -14.82
N GLY A 170 8.32 -3.18 -15.14
CA GLY A 170 7.41 -3.92 -14.25
C GLY A 170 6.88 -3.09 -13.09
N ASP A 171 6.32 -3.72 -12.08
CA ASP A 171 5.83 -3.01 -10.88
C ASP A 171 5.92 -3.87 -9.61
N VAL A 172 5.85 -3.19 -8.47
CA VAL A 172 5.77 -3.79 -7.14
C VAL A 172 4.44 -3.39 -6.52
N PHE A 173 3.72 -4.36 -5.97
CA PHE A 173 2.42 -4.14 -5.37
C PHE A 173 2.44 -4.51 -3.90
N TYR A 174 1.93 -3.65 -3.06
CA TYR A 174 1.66 -3.85 -1.65
C TYR A 174 0.15 -3.95 -1.45
N ASN A 175 -0.37 -5.14 -1.12
CA ASN A 175 -1.80 -5.42 -1.07
C ASN A 175 -2.54 -5.01 -2.37
N GLY A 176 -1.93 -5.25 -3.54
CA GLY A 176 -2.48 -4.86 -4.83
C GLY A 176 -2.29 -3.38 -5.21
N ILE A 177 -1.67 -2.58 -4.35
CA ILE A 177 -1.42 -1.15 -4.59
C ILE A 177 -0.04 -0.94 -5.18
N SER A 178 0.02 -0.36 -6.37
CA SER A 178 1.27 -0.09 -7.10
C SER A 178 2.19 0.86 -6.33
N LEU A 179 3.42 0.43 -6.09
CA LEU A 179 4.46 1.25 -5.45
C LEU A 179 4.81 2.48 -6.30
N LYS A 180 4.89 2.32 -7.62
CA LYS A 180 5.20 3.43 -8.52
C LYS A 180 4.18 4.56 -8.46
N ARG A 181 2.89 4.19 -8.41
CA ARG A 181 1.78 5.16 -8.45
C ARG A 181 1.49 5.77 -7.08
N HIS A 182 1.72 5.03 -5.99
CA HIS A 182 1.28 5.39 -4.64
C HIS A 182 2.42 5.42 -3.62
N TYR A 183 3.64 5.75 -4.07
CA TYR A 183 4.83 5.77 -3.20
C TYR A 183 4.64 6.62 -1.93
N ASN A 184 3.99 7.77 -2.04
CA ASN A 184 3.78 8.66 -0.90
C ASN A 184 2.94 8.04 0.22
N VAL A 185 2.03 7.14 -0.12
CA VAL A 185 1.23 6.36 0.85
C VAL A 185 2.06 5.22 1.42
N LEU A 186 2.70 4.46 0.53
CA LEU A 186 3.42 3.23 0.87
C LEU A 186 4.70 3.45 1.65
N LYS A 187 5.43 4.56 1.41
CA LYS A 187 6.68 4.87 2.12
C LYS A 187 6.56 4.91 3.65
N ASN A 188 5.36 5.17 4.17
CA ASN A 188 5.11 5.26 5.62
C ASN A 188 4.97 3.88 6.29
N ILE A 189 4.87 2.81 5.50
CA ILE A 189 4.73 1.44 5.98
C ILE A 189 5.92 0.55 5.59
N ILE A 190 6.83 1.08 4.76
CA ILE A 190 8.02 0.37 4.32
C ILE A 190 9.20 0.85 5.15
N GLY A 191 9.76 -0.04 5.95
CA GLY A 191 11.04 0.19 6.63
C GLY A 191 12.19 -0.35 5.78
N TYR A 192 13.23 0.43 5.58
CA TYR A 192 14.46 0.00 4.90
C TYR A 192 15.66 0.26 5.81
N VAL A 193 16.41 -0.79 6.08
CA VAL A 193 17.67 -0.69 6.82
C VAL A 193 18.82 -0.86 5.83
N PRO A 194 19.58 0.18 5.53
CA PRO A 194 20.72 0.09 4.65
C PRO A 194 21.87 -0.70 5.29
N GLN A 195 22.80 -1.15 4.46
CA GLN A 195 23.98 -1.90 4.89
C GLN A 195 25.03 -1.02 5.61
N GLU A 196 25.05 0.28 5.30
CA GLU A 196 25.92 1.24 5.96
C GLU A 196 25.23 1.83 7.19
N ASP A 197 25.94 1.92 8.29
CA ASP A 197 25.44 2.49 9.54
C ASP A 197 24.96 3.94 9.31
N ILE A 198 23.66 4.19 9.49
CA ILE A 198 23.10 5.55 9.57
C ILE A 198 23.18 6.02 11.04
N VAL A 199 24.21 5.65 11.75
CA VAL A 199 24.45 6.21 13.07
C VAL A 199 25.08 7.58 12.87
N PHE A 200 24.33 8.63 13.08
CA PHE A 200 24.90 9.96 13.22
C PHE A 200 25.71 9.96 14.52
N GLU A 201 27.02 9.87 14.42
CA GLU A 201 27.96 9.88 15.56
C GLU A 201 27.81 11.12 16.48
N ASN A 202 27.04 12.11 16.06
CA ASN A 202 26.84 13.38 16.75
C ASN A 202 25.47 13.51 17.49
N LEU A 203 24.66 12.45 17.56
CA LEU A 203 23.46 12.46 18.41
C LEU A 203 23.84 12.03 19.82
N THR A 204 24.04 13.01 20.70
CA THR A 204 24.04 12.79 22.15
C THR A 204 22.60 12.57 22.62
N LEU A 205 22.41 11.55 23.47
CA LEU A 205 21.17 11.30 24.20
C LEU A 205 20.88 12.44 25.17
#